data_cce1a2748b0e38f4490ddcf3b81158ac
#
_entry.id   cce1a2748b0e38f4490ddcf3b81158ac
#
_cell.length_a   1.000
_cell.length_b   1.000
_cell.length_c   1.000
_cell.angle_alpha   90.00
_cell.angle_beta   90.00
_cell.angle_gamma   90.00
#
_symmetry.space_group_name_H-M   'P 1'
#
loop_
_entity.id
_entity.type
_entity.pdbx_description
1 polymer ?
#
loop_
_entity_poly.entity_id
_entity_poly.type
_entity_poly.pdbx_seq_one_letter_code
_entity_poly.pdbx_strand_id
1 'polypeptide(L)'
;LKGMGFIPLHSAHPSKPMKALLGTSGSLKWREGDFCRVWNTNPTHPIAQGIPESFELEEEEMYGEFFDIPKPDDVVFLSWYRGGEVFRSGCTWQRGYGKIFYFQPGHETNPSYHNPYVLKVIENAVRWAAPVMWRENLECPNIVESPESKYLKK
;
A
#
# COMPACT_ATOMS: atom_id res chain seq x y z
N LEU A 1 5.22 -6.38 11.30
CA LEU A 1 6.62 -6.81 11.43
C LEU A 1 6.78 -8.32 11.29
N LYS A 2 5.89 -9.12 11.88
CA LYS A 2 5.97 -10.60 11.89
C LYS A 2 5.68 -11.27 10.53
N GLY A 3 5.17 -10.56 9.54
CA GLY A 3 4.85 -11.07 8.21
C GLY A 3 3.43 -10.80 7.74
N MET A 4 2.56 -10.26 8.59
CA MET A 4 1.19 -9.92 8.20
C MET A 4 1.18 -8.82 7.13
N GLY A 5 0.39 -9.01 6.07
CA GLY A 5 0.07 -7.98 5.11
C GLY A 5 -0.95 -6.97 5.65
N PHE A 6 -0.86 -5.73 5.20
CA PHE A 6 -1.79 -4.66 5.57
C PHE A 6 -2.16 -3.84 4.32
N ILE A 7 -3.46 -3.76 4.04
CA ILE A 7 -3.99 -3.07 2.86
C ILE A 7 -4.97 -1.99 3.33
N PRO A 8 -4.47 -0.80 3.72
CA PRO A 8 -5.32 0.35 4.01
C PRO A 8 -5.92 0.91 2.73
N LEU A 9 -7.23 1.11 2.75
CA LEU A 9 -7.98 1.63 1.62
C LEU A 9 -8.52 3.02 1.96
N HIS A 10 -8.58 3.89 0.96
CA HIS A 10 -9.24 5.18 0.97
C HIS A 10 -8.96 6.01 2.25
N SER A 11 -9.97 6.32 3.04
CA SER A 11 -9.89 7.11 4.28
C SER A 11 -9.10 6.43 5.41
N ALA A 12 -8.50 5.27 5.18
CA ALA A 12 -7.61 4.64 6.16
C ALA A 12 -6.23 5.34 6.29
N HIS A 13 -5.94 6.36 5.46
CA HIS A 13 -4.65 7.07 5.47
C HIS A 13 -4.26 7.69 6.84
N PRO A 14 -5.18 8.29 7.67
CA PRO A 14 -4.85 8.83 8.98
C PRO A 14 -5.06 7.82 10.12
N SER A 15 -5.29 6.56 9.81
CA SER A 15 -5.60 5.54 10.82
C SER A 15 -4.42 5.28 11.77
N LYS A 16 -4.72 4.82 12.98
CA LYS A 16 -3.69 4.46 13.96
C LYS A 16 -2.68 3.42 13.43
N PRO A 17 -3.10 2.34 12.72
CA PRO A 17 -2.15 1.40 12.11
C PRO A 17 -1.24 2.05 11.08
N MET A 18 -1.77 2.92 10.20
CA MET A 18 -0.97 3.65 9.23
C MET A 18 0.10 4.50 9.91
N LYS A 19 -0.30 5.32 10.88
CA LYS A 19 0.63 6.18 11.65
C LYS A 19 1.70 5.36 12.36
N ALA A 20 1.32 4.26 13.01
CA ALA A 20 2.25 3.40 13.72
C ALA A 20 3.26 2.70 12.79
N LEU A 21 2.82 2.29 11.59
CA LEU A 21 3.67 1.56 10.65
C LEU A 21 4.53 2.48 9.78
N LEU A 22 4.01 3.65 9.42
CA LEU A 22 4.70 4.58 8.50
C LEU A 22 5.41 5.73 9.22
N GLY A 23 5.03 6.05 10.46
CA GLY A 23 5.69 7.08 11.26
C GLY A 23 5.37 8.51 10.84
N THR A 24 4.30 8.73 10.06
CA THR A 24 3.86 10.03 9.56
C THR A 24 2.37 10.25 9.84
N SER A 25 1.87 11.46 9.59
CA SER A 25 0.47 11.80 9.88
C SER A 25 -0.51 11.17 8.90
N GLY A 26 -0.08 10.87 7.68
CA GLY A 26 -0.95 10.49 6.58
C GLY A 26 -1.85 11.64 6.10
N SER A 27 -1.51 12.89 6.41
CA SER A 27 -2.29 14.07 6.01
C SER A 27 -2.23 14.29 4.50
N LEU A 28 -3.30 14.82 3.94
CA LEU A 28 -3.46 15.13 2.52
C LEU A 28 -4.50 16.23 2.32
N LYS A 29 -4.68 16.70 1.08
CA LYS A 29 -5.79 17.56 0.66
C LYS A 29 -6.89 16.71 0.06
N TRP A 30 -8.14 17.12 0.23
CA TRP A 30 -9.28 16.37 -0.32
C TRP A 30 -10.43 17.30 -0.75
N ARG A 31 -11.26 16.80 -1.65
CA ARG A 31 -12.47 17.44 -2.13
C ARG A 31 -13.48 16.37 -2.55
N GLU A 32 -14.75 16.57 -2.23
CA GLU A 32 -15.84 15.69 -2.65
C GLU A 32 -16.02 15.69 -4.17
N GLY A 33 -16.38 14.52 -4.70
CA GLY A 33 -16.91 14.25 -6.02
C GLY A 33 -16.13 14.85 -7.19
N ASP A 34 -15.25 14.06 -7.80
CA ASP A 34 -14.54 14.48 -9.01
C ASP A 34 -14.29 13.30 -9.94
N PHE A 35 -14.13 13.60 -11.24
CA PHE A 35 -13.63 12.62 -12.19
C PHE A 35 -12.18 12.28 -11.85
N CYS A 36 -11.88 10.99 -11.82
CA CYS A 36 -10.55 10.47 -11.53
C CYS A 36 -10.08 9.54 -12.65
N ARG A 37 -8.85 9.74 -13.11
CA ARG A 37 -8.14 8.78 -13.95
C ARG A 37 -6.98 8.19 -13.16
N VAL A 38 -6.98 6.87 -13.01
CA VAL A 38 -5.93 6.13 -12.31
C VAL A 38 -4.95 5.59 -13.35
N TRP A 39 -3.70 6.03 -13.27
CA TRP A 39 -2.61 5.60 -14.13
C TRP A 39 -1.82 4.46 -13.49
N ASN A 40 -1.56 3.43 -14.27
CA ASN A 40 -0.67 2.33 -13.92
C ASN A 40 0.77 2.75 -14.24
N THR A 41 1.51 3.16 -13.22
CA THR A 41 2.88 3.69 -13.36
C THR A 41 3.96 2.63 -13.17
N ASN A 42 3.58 1.43 -12.72
CA ASN A 42 4.50 0.29 -12.58
C ASN A 42 3.82 -1.01 -13.08
N PRO A 43 3.66 -1.19 -14.42
CA PRO A 43 2.90 -2.31 -14.98
C PRO A 43 3.54 -3.69 -14.74
N THR A 44 4.81 -3.75 -14.32
CA THR A 44 5.49 -5.00 -13.96
C THR A 44 5.29 -5.41 -12.52
N HIS A 45 4.73 -4.53 -11.68
CA HIS A 45 4.46 -4.86 -10.29
C HIS A 45 3.31 -5.87 -10.18
N PRO A 46 3.39 -6.90 -9.31
CA PRO A 46 2.34 -7.91 -9.16
C PRO A 46 0.93 -7.35 -8.92
N ILE A 47 0.82 -6.22 -8.19
CA ILE A 47 -0.47 -5.55 -7.93
C ILE A 47 -1.08 -4.97 -9.22
N ALA A 48 -0.25 -4.62 -10.21
CA ALA A 48 -0.70 -4.06 -11.48
C ALA A 48 -1.07 -5.13 -12.52
N GLN A 49 -0.94 -6.40 -12.21
CA GLN A 49 -1.20 -7.48 -13.17
C GLN A 49 -2.65 -7.48 -13.68
N GLY A 50 -2.81 -7.39 -15.00
CA GLY A 50 -4.12 -7.35 -15.66
C GLY A 50 -4.83 -5.99 -15.55
N ILE A 51 -4.13 -4.95 -15.10
CA ILE A 51 -4.63 -3.58 -15.10
C ILE A 51 -4.11 -2.86 -16.35
N PRO A 52 -4.99 -2.17 -17.11
CA PRO A 52 -4.58 -1.41 -18.29
C PRO A 52 -3.64 -0.24 -17.91
N GLU A 53 -3.14 0.46 -18.93
CA GLU A 53 -2.30 1.66 -18.75
C GLU A 53 -2.99 2.71 -17.87
N SER A 54 -4.32 2.86 -18.02
CA SER A 54 -5.14 3.68 -17.13
C SER A 54 -6.58 3.17 -17.11
N PHE A 55 -7.33 3.53 -16.07
CA PHE A 55 -8.78 3.38 -16.01
C PHE A 55 -9.42 4.60 -15.34
N GLU A 56 -10.71 4.76 -15.55
CA GLU A 56 -11.45 5.95 -15.12
C GLU A 56 -12.50 5.60 -14.07
N LEU A 57 -12.70 6.54 -13.16
CA LEU A 57 -13.79 6.57 -12.21
C LEU A 57 -14.53 7.89 -12.47
N GLU A 58 -15.83 7.80 -12.81
CA GLU A 58 -16.63 8.97 -13.17
C GLU A 58 -16.77 9.94 -12.01
N GLU A 59 -16.83 9.37 -10.81
CA GLU A 59 -16.92 10.12 -9.55
C GLU A 59 -16.10 9.41 -8.47
N GLU A 60 -15.18 10.15 -7.84
CA GLU A 60 -14.37 9.71 -6.71
C GLU A 60 -14.03 10.92 -5.83
N GLU A 61 -13.76 10.70 -4.55
CA GLU A 61 -13.22 11.76 -3.70
C GLU A 61 -11.79 12.12 -4.13
N MET A 62 -11.57 13.38 -4.49
CA MET A 62 -10.25 13.85 -4.89
C MET A 62 -9.34 13.91 -3.67
N TYR A 63 -8.22 13.19 -3.73
CA TYR A 63 -7.07 13.38 -2.88
C TYR A 63 -5.95 14.04 -3.68
N GLY A 64 -5.24 14.97 -3.02
CA GLY A 64 -4.17 15.73 -3.68
C GLY A 64 -2.89 15.76 -2.86
N GLU A 65 -1.77 15.87 -3.57
CA GLU A 65 -0.47 16.09 -2.93
C GLU A 65 -0.46 17.48 -2.22
N PHE A 66 0.24 17.67 -1.12
CA PHE A 66 1.26 16.79 -0.57
C PHE A 66 0.63 15.73 0.34
N PHE A 67 0.91 14.44 0.10
CA PHE A 67 0.54 13.32 0.96
C PHE A 67 1.69 13.04 1.95
N ASP A 68 1.43 13.25 3.24
CA ASP A 68 2.42 13.07 4.31
C ASP A 68 2.61 11.58 4.65
N ILE A 69 3.42 10.95 3.81
CA ILE A 69 3.85 9.55 3.95
C ILE A 69 5.37 9.46 3.74
N PRO A 70 6.06 8.48 4.31
CA PRO A 70 7.46 8.24 3.99
C PRO A 70 7.59 7.83 2.52
N LYS A 71 8.78 7.99 1.95
CA LYS A 71 9.05 7.54 0.57
C LYS A 71 8.56 6.10 0.39
N PRO A 72 7.64 5.84 -0.54
CA PRO A 72 7.23 4.48 -0.89
C PRO A 72 8.39 3.66 -1.48
N ASP A 73 8.34 2.34 -1.30
CA ASP A 73 9.22 1.43 -2.03
C ASP A 73 8.86 1.45 -3.51
N ASP A 74 7.54 1.39 -3.82
CA ASP A 74 7.01 1.58 -5.17
C ASP A 74 5.79 2.50 -5.16
N VAL A 75 5.64 3.29 -6.22
CA VAL A 75 4.39 3.96 -6.61
C VAL A 75 3.83 3.17 -7.78
N VAL A 76 2.80 2.38 -7.52
CA VAL A 76 2.18 1.50 -8.52
C VAL A 76 1.11 2.25 -9.32
N PHE A 77 0.37 3.14 -8.65
CA PHE A 77 -0.69 3.93 -9.26
C PHE A 77 -0.59 5.41 -8.91
N LEU A 78 -0.89 6.26 -9.90
CA LEU A 78 -1.11 7.69 -9.74
C LEU A 78 -2.53 8.03 -10.17
N SER A 79 -3.23 8.83 -9.38
CA SER A 79 -4.50 9.42 -9.75
C SER A 79 -4.31 10.84 -10.28
N TRP A 80 -5.04 11.18 -11.33
CA TRP A 80 -5.23 12.52 -11.84
C TRP A 80 -6.71 12.89 -11.75
N TYR A 81 -7.00 14.11 -11.33
CA TYR A 81 -8.35 14.62 -11.16
C TYR A 81 -8.62 15.78 -12.11
N ARG A 82 -9.90 16.05 -12.40
CA ARG A 82 -10.33 17.06 -13.36
C ARG A 82 -9.78 18.47 -13.04
N GLY A 83 -9.57 18.80 -11.77
CA GLY A 83 -8.95 20.04 -11.34
C GLY A 83 -7.44 20.17 -11.63
N GLY A 84 -6.81 19.10 -12.14
CA GLY A 84 -5.38 19.03 -12.40
C GLY A 84 -4.55 18.48 -11.24
N GLU A 85 -5.19 18.15 -10.13
CA GLU A 85 -4.49 17.54 -9.00
C GLU A 85 -3.99 16.15 -9.36
N VAL A 86 -2.85 15.80 -8.80
CA VAL A 86 -2.27 14.45 -8.88
C VAL A 86 -2.07 13.90 -7.48
N PHE A 87 -2.13 12.58 -7.37
CA PHE A 87 -2.00 11.90 -6.09
C PHE A 87 -1.34 10.52 -6.26
N ARG A 88 -0.42 10.18 -5.37
CA ARG A 88 0.17 8.84 -5.27
C ARG A 88 -0.85 7.87 -4.70
N SER A 89 -1.75 7.37 -5.55
CA SER A 89 -2.94 6.63 -5.14
C SER A 89 -2.71 5.14 -4.89
N GLY A 90 -1.55 4.59 -5.29
CA GLY A 90 -1.19 3.20 -5.01
C GLY A 90 0.27 3.11 -4.60
N CYS A 91 0.54 2.95 -3.29
CA CYS A 91 1.89 2.97 -2.74
C CYS A 91 2.18 1.73 -1.90
N THR A 92 3.41 1.22 -2.00
CA THR A 92 3.85 0.06 -1.23
C THR A 92 4.98 0.39 -0.27
N TRP A 93 5.04 -0.38 0.83
CA TRP A 93 6.14 -0.38 1.80
C TRP A 93 6.32 -1.76 2.38
N GLN A 94 7.55 -2.06 2.78
CA GLN A 94 7.85 -3.22 3.60
C GLN A 94 8.22 -2.80 5.01
N ARG A 95 7.67 -3.51 6.01
CA ARG A 95 7.98 -3.31 7.43
C ARG A 95 8.26 -4.65 8.09
N GLY A 96 9.56 -4.92 8.32
CA GLY A 96 10.01 -6.26 8.71
C GLY A 96 9.68 -7.27 7.61
N TYR A 97 8.93 -8.31 7.94
CA TYR A 97 8.47 -9.32 6.98
C TYR A 97 7.07 -9.01 6.39
N GLY A 98 6.40 -7.96 6.88
CA GLY A 98 5.07 -7.55 6.43
C GLY A 98 5.13 -6.56 5.28
N LYS A 99 4.15 -6.66 4.39
CA LYS A 99 3.97 -5.78 3.24
C LYS A 99 2.77 -4.87 3.46
N ILE A 100 2.88 -3.63 3.03
CA ILE A 100 1.82 -2.62 3.14
C ILE A 100 1.53 -2.12 1.73
N PHE A 101 0.25 -2.03 1.37
CA PHE A 101 -0.20 -1.38 0.15
C PHE A 101 -1.37 -0.46 0.45
N TYR A 102 -1.15 0.84 0.32
CA TYR A 102 -2.22 1.84 0.37
C TYR A 102 -2.83 2.02 -1.02
N PHE A 103 -4.17 2.08 -1.09
CA PHE A 103 -4.90 2.34 -2.33
C PHE A 103 -6.02 3.36 -2.08
N GLN A 104 -6.03 4.45 -2.87
CA GLN A 104 -6.92 5.58 -2.61
C GLN A 104 -8.37 5.35 -3.09
N PRO A 105 -8.69 4.82 -4.29
CA PRO A 105 -10.07 4.68 -4.71
C PRO A 105 -10.93 3.89 -3.74
N GLY A 106 -12.16 4.37 -3.45
CA GLY A 106 -13.06 3.63 -2.57
C GLY A 106 -13.92 4.46 -1.63
N HIS A 107 -14.30 5.69 -2.01
CA HIS A 107 -15.24 6.47 -1.20
C HIS A 107 -16.60 5.76 -1.09
N GLU A 108 -17.22 5.79 0.11
CA GLU A 108 -18.42 5.01 0.43
C GLU A 108 -19.68 5.47 -0.33
N THR A 109 -19.72 6.73 -0.79
CA THR A 109 -20.85 7.24 -1.57
C THR A 109 -20.71 7.03 -3.07
N ASN A 110 -19.54 6.60 -3.53
CA ASN A 110 -19.22 6.44 -4.94
C ASN A 110 -19.20 4.93 -5.34
N PRO A 111 -19.50 4.60 -6.60
CA PRO A 111 -19.53 3.20 -7.04
C PRO A 111 -18.12 2.61 -7.27
N SER A 112 -17.08 3.16 -6.68
CA SER A 112 -15.67 2.79 -6.93
C SER A 112 -15.41 1.30 -6.70
N TYR A 113 -15.97 0.71 -5.64
CA TYR A 113 -15.87 -0.73 -5.39
C TYR A 113 -16.69 -1.62 -6.35
N HIS A 114 -17.46 -1.04 -7.27
CA HIS A 114 -18.11 -1.76 -8.36
C HIS A 114 -17.29 -1.72 -9.65
N ASN A 115 -16.24 -0.92 -9.71
CA ASN A 115 -15.33 -0.89 -10.86
C ASN A 115 -14.45 -2.15 -10.88
N PRO A 116 -14.45 -2.91 -11.99
CA PRO A 116 -13.72 -4.18 -12.06
C PRO A 116 -12.21 -4.04 -11.88
N TYR A 117 -11.63 -2.92 -12.29
CA TYR A 117 -10.19 -2.67 -12.10
C TYR A 117 -9.84 -2.34 -10.65
N VAL A 118 -10.70 -1.59 -9.94
CA VAL A 118 -10.53 -1.36 -8.50
C VAL A 118 -10.54 -2.68 -7.74
N LEU A 119 -11.53 -3.54 -8.02
CA LEU A 119 -11.61 -4.87 -7.40
C LEU A 119 -10.39 -5.74 -7.75
N LYS A 120 -9.94 -5.67 -9.01
CA LYS A 120 -8.75 -6.42 -9.46
C LYS A 120 -7.48 -5.96 -8.76
N VAL A 121 -7.30 -4.66 -8.57
CA VAL A 121 -6.17 -4.11 -7.79
C VAL A 121 -6.19 -4.65 -6.36
N ILE A 122 -7.36 -4.63 -5.70
CA ILE A 122 -7.50 -5.12 -4.32
C ILE A 122 -7.21 -6.63 -4.25
N GLU A 123 -7.74 -7.42 -5.18
CA GLU A 123 -7.45 -8.86 -5.28
C GLU A 123 -5.95 -9.13 -5.41
N ASN A 124 -5.29 -8.45 -6.35
CA ASN A 124 -3.86 -8.56 -6.57
C ASN A 124 -3.06 -8.15 -5.33
N ALA A 125 -3.49 -7.07 -4.65
CA ALA A 125 -2.86 -6.60 -3.43
C ALA A 125 -2.94 -7.62 -2.29
N VAL A 126 -4.09 -8.28 -2.12
CA VAL A 126 -4.26 -9.35 -1.13
C VAL A 126 -3.30 -10.51 -1.42
N ARG A 127 -3.20 -10.92 -2.68
CA ARG A 127 -2.26 -11.99 -3.09
C ARG A 127 -0.81 -11.58 -2.87
N TRP A 128 -0.44 -10.36 -3.26
CA TRP A 128 0.91 -9.83 -3.09
C TRP A 128 1.30 -9.67 -1.63
N ALA A 129 0.38 -9.20 -0.77
CA ALA A 129 0.63 -8.96 0.64
C ALA A 129 0.56 -10.24 1.50
N ALA A 130 0.12 -11.37 0.93
CA ALA A 130 0.07 -12.64 1.65
C ALA A 130 1.42 -12.98 2.28
N PRO A 131 1.45 -13.48 3.52
CA PRO A 131 2.70 -13.83 4.20
C PRO A 131 3.44 -14.92 3.45
N VAL A 132 4.71 -14.66 3.13
CA VAL A 132 5.63 -15.68 2.58
C VAL A 132 6.54 -16.25 3.67
N MET A 133 6.65 -15.53 4.78
CA MET A 133 7.40 -15.93 5.97
C MET A 133 6.69 -15.35 7.20
N TRP A 134 6.62 -16.16 8.24
CA TRP A 134 6.12 -15.74 9.54
C TRP A 134 7.21 -15.87 10.58
N ARG A 135 7.48 -14.78 11.32
CA ARG A 135 8.44 -14.79 12.41
C ARG A 135 7.70 -14.54 13.74
N GLU A 136 7.66 -15.53 14.59
CA GLU A 136 6.95 -15.43 15.86
C GLU A 136 7.67 -14.52 16.84
N ASN A 137 9.00 -14.64 16.91
CA ASN A 137 9.83 -13.87 17.83
C ASN A 137 10.62 -12.78 17.09
N LEU A 138 10.49 -11.53 17.54
CA LEU A 138 11.23 -10.36 17.05
C LEU A 138 12.30 -9.90 18.04
N GLU A 139 12.55 -10.66 19.13
CA GLU A 139 13.57 -10.35 20.10
C GLU A 139 14.97 -10.50 19.50
N CYS A 140 15.94 -9.83 20.12
CA CYS A 140 17.35 -9.95 19.81
C CYS A 140 18.02 -10.82 20.87
N PRO A 141 17.97 -12.16 20.77
CA PRO A 141 18.52 -13.03 21.78
C PRO A 141 20.03 -12.89 21.83
N ASN A 142 20.56 -12.89 23.06
CA ASN A 142 22.00 -13.03 23.23
C ASN A 142 22.41 -14.46 22.91
N ILE A 143 23.34 -14.62 21.96
CA ILE A 143 23.93 -15.91 21.60
C ILE A 143 25.26 -16.03 22.34
N VAL A 144 25.26 -16.84 23.38
CA VAL A 144 26.44 -17.01 24.28
C VAL A 144 27.52 -17.82 23.59
N GLU A 145 27.17 -18.82 22.80
CA GLU A 145 28.10 -19.68 22.06
C GLU A 145 27.99 -19.47 20.57
N SER A 146 29.14 -19.45 19.87
CA SER A 146 29.11 -19.41 18.40
C SER A 146 28.56 -20.72 17.83
N PRO A 147 27.88 -20.67 16.66
CA PRO A 147 27.41 -21.88 16.00
C PRO A 147 28.51 -22.89 15.70
N GLU A 148 29.75 -22.43 15.55
CA GLU A 148 30.92 -23.25 15.27
C GLU A 148 31.45 -23.98 16.52
N SER A 149 31.11 -23.56 17.71
CA SER A 149 31.56 -24.19 18.97
C SER A 149 31.25 -25.68 19.03
N LYS A 150 30.16 -26.13 18.38
CA LYS A 150 29.81 -27.54 18.26
C LYS A 150 30.79 -28.40 17.43
N TYR A 151 31.55 -27.75 16.53
CA TYR A 151 32.55 -28.41 15.70
C TYR A 151 33.96 -28.36 16.27
N LEU A 152 34.17 -27.48 17.27
CA LEU A 152 35.49 -27.29 17.91
C LEU A 152 35.69 -28.19 19.14
N LYS A 153 34.65 -28.88 19.61
CA LYS A 153 34.76 -29.90 20.66
C LYS A 153 35.35 -31.16 20.06
N LYS A 154 36.69 -31.26 20.09
CA LYS A 154 37.44 -32.51 19.90
C LYS A 154 37.77 -33.11 21.23
#